data_cd76026a7a8eac9d08f5df29480af0ee
#
_entry.id   cd76026a7a8eac9d08f5df29480af0ee
#
_cell.length_a   1.000
_cell.length_b   1.000
_cell.length_c   1.000
_cell.angle_alpha   90.00
_cell.angle_beta   90.00
_cell.angle_gamma   90.00
#
_symmetry.space_group_name_H-M   'P 1'
#
loop_
_entity.id
_entity.type
_entity.pdbx_description
1 polymer ?
#
loop_
_entity_poly.entity_id
_entity_poly.type
_entity_poly.pdbx_seq_one_letter_code
_entity_poly.pdbx_strand_id
1 'polypeptide(L)'
;METILEVGGGTGAFAIPLARRGCEVTDLDLSPAMLDLARQKAEGLPNIRFVEGNATDLSRFPDRFFDLVLNMDGAISFCGPLAERAIQEACRVAGKRVILSMSHRAWMVPLWLQASLEVSGRVMPAVRSMLERGSWRQDEFPENPLLSRGSTQDYMGPLQAFLPAELAGLLQAAGLQVARVGGLGSLANFCGKAAVEKALADPALLAEFLDLCERYDLEILPDGPGTSQRAGLIAVGERPAR
;
A
#
# COMPACT_ATOMS: atom_id res chain seq x y z
N MET A 1 16.46 -1.17 -19.88
CA MET A 1 15.79 -2.09 -18.95
C MET A 1 15.47 -1.27 -17.72
N GLU A 2 14.24 -1.32 -17.23
CA GLU A 2 13.79 -0.52 -16.09
C GLU A 2 14.20 -1.20 -14.78
N THR A 3 14.79 -0.43 -13.86
CA THR A 3 15.19 -0.93 -12.53
C THR A 3 14.11 -0.61 -11.52
N ILE A 4 13.63 -1.62 -10.81
CA ILE A 4 12.49 -1.51 -9.90
C ILE A 4 12.86 -1.99 -8.49
N LEU A 5 12.49 -1.22 -7.47
CA LEU A 5 12.46 -1.67 -6.09
C LEU A 5 10.99 -1.86 -5.68
N GLU A 6 10.64 -3.06 -5.23
CA GLU A 6 9.41 -3.29 -4.48
C GLU A 6 9.74 -3.31 -2.98
N VAL A 7 9.06 -2.46 -2.21
CA VAL A 7 9.23 -2.32 -0.76
C VAL A 7 8.07 -3.01 -0.06
N GLY A 8 8.37 -4.07 0.68
CA GLY A 8 7.36 -4.93 1.29
C GLY A 8 6.71 -5.87 0.27
N GLY A 9 7.51 -6.50 -0.60
CA GLY A 9 7.02 -7.31 -1.71
C GLY A 9 6.45 -8.67 -1.29
N GLY A 10 6.66 -9.07 -0.05
CA GLY A 10 6.09 -10.29 0.52
C GLY A 10 6.47 -11.54 -0.28
N THR A 11 5.48 -12.21 -0.86
CA THR A 11 5.70 -13.42 -1.68
C THR A 11 5.90 -13.12 -3.17
N GLY A 12 6.24 -11.89 -3.53
CA GLY A 12 6.58 -11.50 -4.91
C GLY A 12 5.37 -11.28 -5.83
N ALA A 13 4.22 -10.86 -5.28
CA ALA A 13 2.98 -10.72 -6.05
C ALA A 13 3.09 -9.72 -7.21
N PHE A 14 3.86 -8.66 -7.06
CA PHE A 14 4.15 -7.67 -8.09
C PHE A 14 5.55 -7.82 -8.67
N ALA A 15 6.56 -8.10 -7.83
CA ALA A 15 7.96 -8.26 -8.24
C ALA A 15 8.13 -9.34 -9.32
N ILE A 16 7.55 -10.53 -9.14
CA ILE A 16 7.69 -11.64 -10.06
C ILE A 16 7.06 -11.34 -11.44
N PRO A 17 5.81 -10.84 -11.55
CA PRO A 17 5.25 -10.43 -12.84
C PRO A 17 6.06 -9.35 -13.56
N LEU A 18 6.65 -8.40 -12.83
CA LEU A 18 7.50 -7.35 -13.41
C LEU A 18 8.81 -7.93 -13.95
N ALA A 19 9.45 -8.83 -13.20
CA ALA A 19 10.64 -9.53 -13.66
C ALA A 19 10.36 -10.37 -14.91
N ARG A 20 9.21 -11.07 -14.98
CA ARG A 20 8.79 -11.81 -16.19
C ARG A 20 8.58 -10.91 -17.40
N ARG A 21 8.31 -9.63 -17.22
CA ARG A 21 8.22 -8.63 -18.29
C ARG A 21 9.58 -8.02 -18.68
N GLY A 22 10.66 -8.51 -18.09
CA GLY A 22 12.02 -8.08 -18.41
C GLY A 22 12.55 -6.91 -17.59
N CYS A 23 11.88 -6.50 -16.51
CA CYS A 23 12.42 -5.49 -15.60
C CYS A 23 13.51 -6.11 -14.69
N GLU A 24 14.49 -5.32 -14.28
CA GLU A 24 15.44 -5.67 -13.22
C GLU A 24 14.81 -5.34 -11.87
N VAL A 25 14.42 -6.36 -11.11
CA VAL A 25 13.64 -6.16 -9.89
C VAL A 25 14.47 -6.46 -8.64
N THR A 26 14.36 -5.59 -7.65
CA THR A 26 14.75 -5.86 -6.27
C THR A 26 13.48 -5.94 -5.44
N ASP A 27 13.22 -7.09 -4.82
CA ASP A 27 12.13 -7.32 -3.88
C ASP A 27 12.70 -7.24 -2.47
N LEU A 28 12.28 -6.24 -1.70
CA LEU A 28 12.71 -6.02 -0.33
C LEU A 28 11.54 -6.31 0.62
N ASP A 29 11.77 -7.18 1.58
CA ASP A 29 10.81 -7.48 2.64
C ASP A 29 11.51 -7.67 3.99
N LEU A 30 10.80 -7.40 5.08
CA LEU A 30 11.28 -7.59 6.44
C LEU A 30 11.27 -9.08 6.86
N SER A 31 10.43 -9.90 6.22
CA SER A 31 10.19 -11.29 6.57
C SER A 31 11.03 -12.24 5.71
N PRO A 32 12.05 -12.92 6.28
CA PRO A 32 12.81 -13.94 5.55
C PRO A 32 11.92 -15.06 4.99
N ALA A 33 10.90 -15.46 5.73
CA ALA A 33 9.97 -16.51 5.33
C ALA A 33 9.16 -16.12 4.08
N MET A 34 8.75 -14.83 3.96
CA MET A 34 8.08 -14.34 2.74
C MET A 34 9.03 -14.34 1.56
N LEU A 35 10.27 -13.89 1.76
CA LEU A 35 11.29 -13.90 0.71
C LEU A 35 11.66 -15.31 0.26
N ASP A 36 11.66 -16.30 1.16
CA ASP A 36 11.91 -17.69 0.78
C ASP A 36 10.79 -18.25 -0.11
N LEU A 37 9.54 -17.93 0.19
CA LEU A 37 8.40 -18.26 -0.68
C LEU A 37 8.48 -17.54 -2.04
N ALA A 38 8.89 -16.26 -2.04
CA ALA A 38 9.07 -15.50 -3.26
C ALA A 38 10.17 -16.10 -4.14
N ARG A 39 11.33 -16.47 -3.55
CA ARG A 39 12.43 -17.15 -4.27
C ARG A 39 11.98 -18.45 -4.95
N GLN A 40 11.20 -19.28 -4.25
CA GLN A 40 10.64 -20.51 -4.82
C GLN A 40 9.74 -20.23 -6.03
N LYS A 41 8.87 -19.21 -5.95
CA LYS A 41 7.96 -18.82 -7.04
C LYS A 41 8.69 -18.18 -8.23
N ALA A 42 9.85 -17.58 -7.98
CA ALA A 42 10.67 -16.89 -8.98
C ALA A 42 11.74 -17.81 -9.62
N GLU A 43 11.69 -19.11 -9.34
CA GLU A 43 12.67 -20.07 -9.91
C GLU A 43 12.81 -19.88 -11.41
N GLY A 44 14.07 -19.79 -11.88
CA GLY A 44 14.40 -19.58 -13.30
C GLY A 44 14.36 -18.11 -13.78
N LEU A 45 14.06 -17.12 -12.93
CA LEU A 45 14.13 -15.71 -13.29
C LEU A 45 15.48 -15.10 -12.83
N PRO A 46 16.39 -14.75 -13.75
CA PRO A 46 17.72 -14.23 -13.39
C PRO A 46 17.72 -12.75 -13.03
N ASN A 47 16.66 -12.02 -13.36
CA ASN A 47 16.52 -10.56 -13.26
C ASN A 47 15.71 -10.11 -12.03
N ILE A 48 15.60 -10.96 -11.01
CA ILE A 48 15.01 -10.62 -9.73
C ILE A 48 15.95 -11.00 -8.58
N ARG A 49 16.09 -10.11 -7.60
CA ARG A 49 16.83 -10.38 -6.37
C ARG A 49 15.96 -10.06 -5.15
N PHE A 50 16.13 -10.86 -4.11
CA PHE A 50 15.38 -10.77 -2.87
C PHE A 50 16.29 -10.30 -1.75
N VAL A 51 15.89 -9.21 -1.08
CA VAL A 51 16.69 -8.51 -0.07
C VAL A 51 15.91 -8.41 1.22
N GLU A 52 16.43 -8.99 2.29
CA GLU A 52 15.91 -8.74 3.64
C GLU A 52 16.26 -7.30 4.04
N GLY A 53 15.25 -6.54 4.48
CA GLY A 53 15.43 -5.15 4.86
C GLY A 53 14.17 -4.48 5.36
N ASN A 54 14.36 -3.33 6.01
CA ASN A 54 13.29 -2.52 6.57
C ASN A 54 13.00 -1.33 5.66
N ALA A 55 11.73 -1.08 5.35
CA ALA A 55 11.27 0.07 4.57
C ALA A 55 11.72 1.43 5.14
N THR A 56 11.94 1.49 6.45
CA THR A 56 12.35 2.72 7.14
C THR A 56 13.86 3.02 7.03
N ASP A 57 14.63 2.08 6.46
CA ASP A 57 16.07 2.22 6.24
C ASP A 57 16.49 1.58 4.91
N LEU A 58 16.53 2.38 3.87
CA LEU A 58 17.02 2.00 2.55
C LEU A 58 18.43 2.55 2.27
N SER A 59 19.23 2.83 3.32
CA SER A 59 20.58 3.44 3.23
C SER A 59 21.56 2.63 2.39
N ARG A 60 21.35 1.32 2.24
CA ARG A 60 22.10 0.45 1.34
C ARG A 60 21.98 0.81 -0.13
N PHE A 61 20.96 1.58 -0.51
CA PHE A 61 20.73 2.02 -1.88
C PHE A 61 21.05 3.51 -2.01
N PRO A 62 21.83 3.90 -3.05
CA PRO A 62 22.10 5.30 -3.35
C PRO A 62 20.81 6.07 -3.68
N ASP A 63 20.87 7.40 -3.58
CA ASP A 63 19.80 8.28 -4.03
C ASP A 63 19.51 8.05 -5.53
N ARG A 64 18.23 8.01 -5.88
CA ARG A 64 17.76 7.88 -7.26
C ARG A 64 18.29 6.64 -8.00
N PHE A 65 18.51 5.57 -7.25
CA PHE A 65 19.09 4.33 -7.80
C PHE A 65 18.12 3.53 -8.67
N PHE A 66 16.83 3.52 -8.32
CA PHE A 66 15.82 2.78 -9.06
C PHE A 66 15.01 3.71 -9.96
N ASP A 67 14.67 3.27 -11.17
CA ASP A 67 13.75 4.01 -12.03
C ASP A 67 12.37 4.13 -11.39
N LEU A 68 11.88 3.04 -10.80
CA LEU A 68 10.58 2.93 -10.14
C LEU A 68 10.72 2.32 -8.74
N VAL A 69 10.05 2.92 -7.77
CA VAL A 69 9.87 2.31 -6.45
C VAL A 69 8.38 2.03 -6.25
N LEU A 70 8.07 0.80 -5.89
CA LEU A 70 6.72 0.32 -5.58
C LEU A 70 6.60 0.02 -4.09
N ASN A 71 5.49 0.39 -3.49
CA ASN A 71 5.00 -0.15 -2.24
C ASN A 71 3.52 -0.48 -2.44
N MET A 72 3.23 -1.75 -2.53
CA MET A 72 1.86 -2.23 -2.75
C MET A 72 1.32 -2.91 -1.49
N ASP A 73 -0.01 -3.01 -1.39
CA ASP A 73 -0.72 -3.62 -0.25
C ASP A 73 -0.43 -2.99 1.13
N GLY A 74 0.03 -1.73 1.13
CA GLY A 74 0.12 -0.93 2.35
C GLY A 74 1.26 -1.29 3.30
N ALA A 75 2.31 -1.99 2.86
CA ALA A 75 3.43 -2.40 3.74
C ALA A 75 4.04 -1.21 4.51
N ILE A 76 4.18 -0.04 3.89
CA ILE A 76 4.65 1.18 4.56
C ILE A 76 3.67 1.66 5.66
N SER A 77 2.36 1.47 5.49
CA SER A 77 1.39 1.79 6.54
C SER A 77 1.65 1.02 7.84
N PHE A 78 2.16 -0.22 7.74
CA PHE A 78 2.54 -1.04 8.91
C PHE A 78 3.85 -0.61 9.56
N CYS A 79 4.57 0.37 9.02
CA CYS A 79 5.68 1.01 9.72
C CYS A 79 5.22 1.92 10.87
N GLY A 80 3.90 2.13 11.02
CA GLY A 80 3.30 2.91 12.11
C GLY A 80 3.87 4.33 12.19
N PRO A 81 4.41 4.76 13.34
CA PRO A 81 4.97 6.10 13.51
C PRO A 81 6.15 6.42 12.58
N LEU A 82 6.77 5.39 11.98
CA LEU A 82 7.89 5.55 11.05
C LEU A 82 7.45 5.50 9.57
N ALA A 83 6.15 5.46 9.28
CA ALA A 83 5.63 5.40 7.92
C ALA A 83 6.06 6.59 7.06
N GLU A 84 6.08 7.81 7.62
CA GLU A 84 6.58 8.98 6.90
C GLU A 84 8.06 8.85 6.53
N ARG A 85 8.88 8.32 7.43
CA ARG A 85 10.29 8.01 7.15
C ARG A 85 10.43 6.99 6.03
N ALA A 86 9.61 5.95 6.03
CA ALA A 86 9.62 4.94 4.97
C ALA A 86 9.21 5.54 3.62
N ILE A 87 8.23 6.46 3.59
CA ILE A 87 7.88 7.23 2.38
C ILE A 87 9.07 8.07 1.90
N GLN A 88 9.75 8.78 2.81
CA GLN A 88 10.93 9.59 2.48
C GLN A 88 12.06 8.74 1.88
N GLU A 89 12.34 7.57 2.46
CA GLU A 89 13.34 6.64 1.95
C GLU A 89 12.94 6.09 0.57
N ALA A 90 11.68 5.66 0.38
CA ALA A 90 11.19 5.24 -0.92
C ALA A 90 11.34 6.35 -1.98
N CYS A 91 10.98 7.58 -1.63
CA CYS A 91 11.15 8.73 -2.51
C CYS A 91 12.63 9.04 -2.78
N ARG A 92 13.51 8.92 -1.78
CA ARG A 92 14.95 9.20 -1.93
C ARG A 92 15.59 8.28 -2.97
N VAL A 93 15.30 6.98 -2.89
CA VAL A 93 15.92 5.98 -3.77
C VAL A 93 15.26 5.91 -5.16
N ALA A 94 14.11 6.57 -5.37
CA ALA A 94 13.43 6.64 -6.66
C ALA A 94 14.06 7.68 -7.58
N GLY A 95 14.48 7.24 -8.76
CA GLY A 95 15.07 8.09 -9.80
C GLY A 95 14.04 8.77 -10.69
N LYS A 96 12.91 8.08 -11.00
CA LYS A 96 11.88 8.60 -11.90
C LYS A 96 10.50 8.65 -11.22
N ARG A 97 10.07 7.56 -10.61
CA ARG A 97 8.68 7.42 -10.13
C ARG A 97 8.59 6.62 -8.84
N VAL A 98 7.62 6.98 -8.00
CA VAL A 98 7.14 6.14 -6.89
C VAL A 98 5.65 5.83 -7.08
N ILE A 99 5.23 4.64 -6.68
CA ILE A 99 3.83 4.25 -6.58
C ILE A 99 3.63 3.66 -5.18
N LEU A 100 2.79 4.31 -4.38
CA LEU A 100 2.54 3.94 -3.00
C LEU A 100 1.07 3.59 -2.81
N SER A 101 0.79 2.38 -2.36
CA SER A 101 -0.53 1.97 -1.86
C SER A 101 -0.50 2.00 -0.34
N MET A 102 -1.43 2.76 0.25
CA MET A 102 -1.45 3.07 1.67
C MET A 102 -2.83 2.80 2.26
N SER A 103 -2.91 2.64 3.58
CA SER A 103 -4.19 2.60 4.29
C SER A 103 -4.86 3.98 4.26
N HIS A 104 -6.15 4.01 3.91
CA HIS A 104 -6.93 5.23 3.81
C HIS A 104 -7.66 5.54 5.12
N ARG A 105 -7.41 6.71 5.72
CA ARG A 105 -8.01 7.11 7.01
C ARG A 105 -9.53 7.13 6.95
N ALA A 106 -10.12 7.61 5.85
CA ALA A 106 -11.57 7.67 5.68
C ALA A 106 -12.25 6.29 5.71
N TRP A 107 -11.53 5.22 5.35
CA TRP A 107 -11.98 3.84 5.47
C TRP A 107 -11.71 3.26 6.88
N MET A 108 -10.54 3.56 7.43
CA MET A 108 -10.13 2.97 8.71
C MET A 108 -10.99 3.45 9.89
N VAL A 109 -11.45 4.70 9.87
CA VAL A 109 -12.29 5.26 10.95
C VAL A 109 -13.63 4.49 11.10
N PRO A 110 -14.46 4.32 10.06
CA PRO A 110 -15.69 3.53 10.18
C PRO A 110 -15.42 2.07 10.51
N LEU A 111 -14.34 1.46 9.98
CA LEU A 111 -13.96 0.09 10.31
C LEU A 111 -13.64 -0.07 11.81
N TRP A 112 -12.85 0.84 12.39
CA TRP A 112 -12.54 0.85 13.81
C TRP A 112 -13.76 1.15 14.67
N LEU A 113 -14.66 2.04 14.23
CA LEU A 113 -15.90 2.32 14.93
C LEU A 113 -16.80 1.08 14.95
N GLN A 114 -16.99 0.42 13.84
CA GLN A 114 -17.78 -0.80 13.75
C GLN A 114 -17.21 -1.89 14.67
N ALA A 115 -15.91 -2.21 14.53
CA ALA A 115 -15.25 -3.20 15.37
C ALA A 115 -15.35 -2.87 16.87
N SER A 116 -15.20 -1.60 17.22
CA SER A 116 -15.32 -1.10 18.59
C SER A 116 -16.71 -1.37 19.19
N LEU A 117 -17.76 -1.07 18.44
CA LEU A 117 -19.14 -1.28 18.88
C LEU A 117 -19.50 -2.77 18.95
N GLU A 118 -19.10 -3.55 17.96
CA GLU A 118 -19.38 -4.99 17.91
C GLU A 118 -18.66 -5.78 19.02
N VAL A 119 -17.41 -5.44 19.31
CA VAL A 119 -16.59 -6.19 20.28
C VAL A 119 -16.78 -5.68 21.70
N SER A 120 -16.80 -4.36 21.90
CA SER A 120 -16.76 -3.75 23.23
C SER A 120 -18.07 -3.08 23.64
N GLY A 121 -19.03 -2.98 22.73
CA GLY A 121 -20.32 -2.30 22.96
C GLY A 121 -20.18 -0.78 23.24
N ARG A 122 -19.00 -0.21 23.00
CA ARG A 122 -18.67 1.19 23.26
C ARG A 122 -17.63 1.70 22.25
N VAL A 123 -17.50 3.03 22.14
CA VAL A 123 -16.47 3.64 21.28
C VAL A 123 -15.12 3.60 22.01
N MET A 124 -14.21 2.81 21.48
CA MET A 124 -12.85 2.68 22.01
C MET A 124 -11.99 3.90 21.67
N PRO A 125 -10.97 4.26 22.51
CA PRO A 125 -10.07 5.39 22.24
C PRO A 125 -9.38 5.32 20.86
N ALA A 126 -9.07 4.14 20.37
CA ALA A 126 -8.46 3.93 19.05
C ALA A 126 -9.25 4.55 17.89
N VAL A 127 -10.59 4.61 17.98
CA VAL A 127 -11.44 5.24 16.95
C VAL A 127 -11.13 6.73 16.84
N ARG A 128 -11.01 7.41 17.99
CA ARG A 128 -10.66 8.83 18.04
C ARG A 128 -9.24 9.08 17.58
N SER A 129 -8.31 8.25 18.02
CA SER A 129 -6.91 8.31 17.59
C SER A 129 -6.76 8.10 16.08
N MET A 130 -7.49 7.16 15.50
CA MET A 130 -7.53 6.95 14.05
C MET A 130 -8.09 8.17 13.32
N LEU A 131 -9.16 8.78 13.85
CA LEU A 131 -9.75 10.00 13.27
C LEU A 131 -8.75 11.17 13.28
N GLU A 132 -8.10 11.42 14.41
CA GLU A 132 -7.27 12.60 14.64
C GLU A 132 -5.86 12.45 14.02
N ARG A 133 -5.24 11.27 14.17
CA ARG A 133 -3.83 11.04 13.84
C ARG A 133 -3.60 10.03 12.71
N GLY A 134 -4.66 9.33 12.27
CA GLY A 134 -4.53 8.23 11.31
C GLY A 134 -3.85 6.99 11.88
N SER A 135 -3.63 6.94 13.18
CA SER A 135 -2.97 5.81 13.85
C SER A 135 -3.63 5.50 15.19
N TRP A 136 -3.30 4.36 15.76
CA TRP A 136 -3.78 3.90 17.05
C TRP A 136 -2.70 3.12 17.78
N ARG A 137 -2.85 2.95 19.10
CA ARG A 137 -1.97 2.13 19.91
C ARG A 137 -2.75 0.94 20.47
N GLN A 138 -2.04 -0.16 20.75
CA GLN A 138 -2.65 -1.39 21.25
C GLN A 138 -3.45 -1.20 22.54
N ASP A 139 -2.99 -0.33 23.44
CA ASP A 139 -3.68 0.01 24.69
C ASP A 139 -4.98 0.80 24.47
N GLU A 140 -5.18 1.37 23.29
CA GLU A 140 -6.39 2.12 22.92
C GLU A 140 -7.52 1.21 22.43
N PHE A 141 -7.25 -0.05 22.08
CA PHE A 141 -8.23 -1.06 21.71
C PHE A 141 -7.72 -2.48 22.06
N PRO A 142 -7.60 -2.84 23.35
CA PRO A 142 -7.01 -4.11 23.77
C PRO A 142 -7.84 -5.34 23.35
N GLU A 143 -9.18 -5.19 23.19
CA GLU A 143 -10.07 -6.26 22.75
C GLU A 143 -10.16 -6.39 21.22
N ASN A 144 -9.34 -5.68 20.46
CA ASN A 144 -9.39 -5.71 19.00
C ASN A 144 -9.28 -7.14 18.47
N PRO A 145 -10.27 -7.65 17.70
CA PRO A 145 -10.28 -9.02 17.24
C PRO A 145 -9.15 -9.34 16.25
N LEU A 146 -8.54 -8.34 15.63
CA LEU A 146 -7.36 -8.51 14.79
C LEU A 146 -6.11 -8.84 15.61
N LEU A 147 -6.07 -8.47 16.90
CA LEU A 147 -4.99 -8.77 17.83
C LEU A 147 -5.16 -10.14 18.49
N SER A 148 -6.38 -10.66 18.58
CA SER A 148 -6.68 -11.91 19.30
C SER A 148 -6.31 -13.19 18.53
N ARG A 149 -5.79 -13.08 17.32
CA ARG A 149 -5.48 -14.21 16.44
C ARG A 149 -4.03 -14.72 16.54
N GLY A 150 -3.42 -14.69 17.73
CA GLY A 150 -2.12 -15.31 18.00
C GLY A 150 -0.95 -14.54 17.36
N SER A 151 -0.08 -15.21 16.61
CA SER A 151 1.17 -14.67 16.03
C SER A 151 1.06 -13.36 15.23
N THR A 152 -0.12 -12.83 15.07
CA THR A 152 -0.37 -11.53 14.42
C THR A 152 -0.25 -10.33 15.36
N GLN A 153 -0.12 -10.54 16.67
CA GLN A 153 0.04 -9.43 17.63
C GLN A 153 1.25 -8.55 17.33
N ASP A 154 2.37 -9.17 16.97
CA ASP A 154 3.61 -8.46 16.61
C ASP A 154 3.57 -7.91 15.17
N TYR A 155 2.73 -8.51 14.32
CA TYR A 155 2.61 -8.16 12.91
C TYR A 155 1.65 -6.98 12.65
N MET A 156 0.57 -6.90 13.42
CA MET A 156 -0.41 -5.83 13.32
C MET A 156 -0.08 -4.68 14.29
N GLY A 157 1.18 -4.27 14.30
CA GLY A 157 1.64 -3.09 15.02
C GLY A 157 0.83 -1.83 14.68
N PRO A 158 1.13 -0.68 15.30
CA PRO A 158 0.39 0.56 15.04
C PRO A 158 0.44 0.90 13.55
N LEU A 159 -0.72 0.83 12.92
CA LEU A 159 -0.90 1.17 11.51
C LEU A 159 -1.00 2.68 11.38
N GLN A 160 -0.35 3.25 10.36
CA GLN A 160 -0.54 4.63 9.93
C GLN A 160 -1.42 4.68 8.68
N ALA A 161 -2.56 5.32 8.79
CA ALA A 161 -3.47 5.60 7.68
C ALA A 161 -3.40 7.09 7.31
N PHE A 162 -3.51 7.37 6.01
CA PHE A 162 -3.33 8.70 5.46
C PHE A 162 -4.61 9.24 4.83
N LEU A 163 -4.69 10.58 4.74
CA LEU A 163 -5.61 11.27 3.84
C LEU A 163 -4.89 11.58 2.51
N PRO A 164 -5.63 11.74 1.40
CA PRO A 164 -5.03 12.08 0.09
C PRO A 164 -4.11 13.29 0.15
N ALA A 165 -4.53 14.37 0.82
CA ALA A 165 -3.74 15.60 0.94
C ALA A 165 -2.44 15.41 1.75
N GLU A 166 -2.46 14.57 2.78
CA GLU A 166 -1.28 14.27 3.59
C GLU A 166 -0.23 13.53 2.76
N LEU A 167 -0.67 12.50 2.03
CA LEU A 167 0.22 11.70 1.19
C LEU A 167 0.78 12.54 0.03
N ALA A 168 -0.05 13.38 -0.60
CA ALA A 168 0.38 14.32 -1.62
C ALA A 168 1.45 15.29 -1.08
N GLY A 169 1.24 15.86 0.13
CA GLY A 169 2.19 16.74 0.78
C GLY A 169 3.54 16.09 1.06
N LEU A 170 3.55 14.81 1.49
CA LEU A 170 4.79 14.06 1.71
C LEU A 170 5.58 13.81 0.42
N LEU A 171 4.90 13.50 -0.69
CA LEU A 171 5.55 13.34 -1.99
C LEU A 171 6.14 14.67 -2.49
N GLN A 172 5.40 15.77 -2.35
CA GLN A 172 5.86 17.12 -2.72
C GLN A 172 7.05 17.56 -1.87
N ALA A 173 7.02 17.32 -0.56
CA ALA A 173 8.14 17.61 0.34
C ALA A 173 9.41 16.82 -0.02
N ALA A 174 9.24 15.61 -0.59
CA ALA A 174 10.33 14.80 -1.12
C ALA A 174 10.81 15.23 -2.54
N GLY A 175 10.26 16.33 -3.08
CA GLY A 175 10.65 16.89 -4.38
C GLY A 175 10.09 16.15 -5.59
N LEU A 176 8.94 15.48 -5.42
CA LEU A 176 8.20 14.83 -6.51
C LEU A 176 6.99 15.68 -6.93
N GLN A 177 6.64 15.63 -8.20
CA GLN A 177 5.35 16.08 -8.68
C GLN A 177 4.33 14.97 -8.44
N VAL A 178 3.18 15.32 -7.88
CA VAL A 178 2.10 14.37 -7.66
C VAL A 178 1.33 14.21 -8.97
N ALA A 179 1.52 13.08 -9.63
CA ALA A 179 0.81 12.75 -10.85
C ALA A 179 -0.61 12.24 -10.56
N ARG A 180 -0.79 11.51 -9.44
CA ARG A 180 -2.08 10.99 -9.01
C ARG A 180 -2.08 10.76 -7.50
N VAL A 181 -3.22 11.05 -6.87
CA VAL A 181 -3.59 10.57 -5.54
C VAL A 181 -5.08 10.23 -5.58
N GLY A 182 -5.47 9.07 -5.10
CA GLY A 182 -6.87 8.68 -5.10
C GLY A 182 -7.13 7.35 -4.41
N GLY A 183 -8.40 6.98 -4.31
CA GLY A 183 -8.81 5.70 -3.78
C GLY A 183 -8.44 4.55 -4.71
N LEU A 184 -8.33 3.36 -4.16
CA LEU A 184 -7.96 2.15 -4.88
C LEU A 184 -9.12 1.15 -4.89
N GLY A 185 -9.56 0.76 -6.11
CA GLY A 185 -10.48 -0.36 -6.30
C GLY A 185 -11.90 -0.13 -5.82
N SER A 186 -12.40 1.11 -5.80
CA SER A 186 -13.72 1.43 -5.25
C SER A 186 -14.85 0.71 -5.97
N LEU A 187 -14.90 0.77 -7.32
CA LEU A 187 -15.96 0.11 -8.07
C LEU A 187 -15.96 -1.41 -7.86
N ALA A 188 -14.79 -2.04 -7.88
CA ALA A 188 -14.66 -3.48 -7.65
C ALA A 188 -15.20 -3.90 -6.26
N ASN A 189 -15.05 -3.05 -5.24
CA ASN A 189 -15.57 -3.32 -3.90
C ASN A 189 -17.11 -3.26 -3.81
N PHE A 190 -17.78 -2.56 -4.72
CA PHE A 190 -19.24 -2.56 -4.83
C PHE A 190 -19.78 -3.77 -5.60
N CYS A 191 -18.94 -4.39 -6.44
CA CYS A 191 -19.32 -5.59 -7.17
C CYS A 191 -19.25 -6.81 -6.25
N GLY A 192 -20.23 -7.69 -6.34
CA GLY A 192 -20.17 -8.98 -5.62
C GLY A 192 -19.03 -9.85 -6.17
N LYS A 193 -18.44 -10.69 -5.29
CA LYS A 193 -17.31 -11.57 -5.61
C LYS A 193 -17.50 -12.35 -6.92
N ALA A 194 -18.69 -12.92 -7.16
CA ALA A 194 -18.99 -13.68 -8.36
C ALA A 194 -18.93 -12.84 -9.65
N ALA A 195 -19.24 -11.55 -9.61
CA ALA A 195 -19.13 -10.65 -10.75
C ALA A 195 -17.66 -10.35 -11.07
N VAL A 196 -16.86 -10.09 -10.03
CA VAL A 196 -15.41 -9.87 -10.18
C VAL A 196 -14.73 -11.12 -10.73
N GLU A 197 -15.05 -12.30 -10.23
CA GLU A 197 -14.50 -13.57 -10.73
C GLU A 197 -14.81 -13.81 -12.21
N LYS A 198 -16.02 -13.41 -12.68
CA LYS A 198 -16.36 -13.46 -14.11
C LYS A 198 -15.49 -12.53 -14.94
N ALA A 199 -15.29 -11.30 -14.48
CA ALA A 199 -14.41 -10.35 -15.15
C ALA A 199 -12.96 -10.85 -15.23
N LEU A 200 -12.46 -11.45 -14.15
CA LEU A 200 -11.10 -12.02 -14.10
C LEU A 200 -10.91 -13.23 -15.04
N ALA A 201 -11.97 -13.96 -15.35
CA ALA A 201 -11.92 -15.17 -16.18
C ALA A 201 -11.87 -14.90 -17.70
N ASP A 202 -12.25 -13.70 -18.14
CA ASP A 202 -12.30 -13.29 -19.55
C ASP A 202 -11.39 -12.07 -19.77
N PRO A 203 -10.31 -12.16 -20.56
CA PRO A 203 -9.38 -11.06 -20.76
C PRO A 203 -9.99 -9.81 -21.40
N ALA A 204 -11.00 -9.96 -22.29
CA ALA A 204 -11.66 -8.83 -22.92
C ALA A 204 -12.57 -8.12 -21.91
N LEU A 205 -13.35 -8.90 -21.16
CA LEU A 205 -14.21 -8.38 -20.09
C LEU A 205 -13.38 -7.75 -18.96
N LEU A 206 -12.22 -8.33 -18.64
CA LEU A 206 -11.30 -7.78 -17.65
C LEU A 206 -10.80 -6.38 -18.07
N ALA A 207 -10.42 -6.21 -19.33
CA ALA A 207 -9.93 -4.93 -19.83
C ALA A 207 -11.02 -3.85 -19.71
N GLU A 208 -12.26 -4.15 -20.11
CA GLU A 208 -13.40 -3.25 -19.98
C GLU A 208 -13.72 -2.96 -18.49
N PHE A 209 -13.70 -3.98 -17.65
CA PHE A 209 -13.94 -3.83 -16.21
C PHE A 209 -12.89 -2.94 -15.54
N LEU A 210 -11.62 -3.06 -15.90
CA LEU A 210 -10.55 -2.21 -15.36
C LEU A 210 -10.66 -0.77 -15.84
N ASP A 211 -11.01 -0.54 -17.10
CA ASP A 211 -11.29 0.80 -17.63
C ASP A 211 -12.44 1.47 -16.86
N LEU A 212 -13.53 0.75 -16.64
CA LEU A 212 -14.68 1.24 -15.87
C LEU A 212 -14.29 1.52 -14.40
N CYS A 213 -13.48 0.67 -13.78
CA CYS A 213 -12.99 0.91 -12.41
C CYS A 213 -12.16 2.18 -12.34
N GLU A 214 -11.23 2.38 -13.27
CA GLU A 214 -10.38 3.57 -13.32
C GLU A 214 -11.22 4.84 -13.54
N ARG A 215 -12.12 4.84 -14.49
CA ARG A 215 -13.01 5.99 -14.76
C ARG A 215 -13.94 6.29 -13.59
N TYR A 216 -14.51 5.27 -12.96
CA TYR A 216 -15.33 5.46 -11.76
C TYR A 216 -14.55 6.11 -10.63
N ASP A 217 -13.33 5.65 -10.38
CA ASP A 217 -12.47 6.19 -9.33
C ASP A 217 -12.02 7.63 -9.62
N LEU A 218 -11.86 8.00 -10.89
CA LEU A 218 -11.40 9.32 -11.30
C LEU A 218 -12.55 10.34 -11.51
N GLU A 219 -13.65 9.89 -12.11
CA GLU A 219 -14.69 10.79 -12.61
C GLU A 219 -15.90 10.86 -11.66
N ILE A 220 -16.26 9.73 -11.03
CA ILE A 220 -17.49 9.62 -10.22
C ILE A 220 -17.23 9.79 -8.75
N LEU A 221 -16.09 9.25 -8.25
CA LEU A 221 -15.68 9.40 -6.86
C LEU A 221 -14.38 10.23 -6.76
N PRO A 222 -14.44 11.51 -7.11
CA PRO A 222 -13.29 12.39 -6.91
C PRO A 222 -12.90 12.41 -5.42
N ASP A 223 -11.64 12.60 -5.14
CA ASP A 223 -11.14 12.68 -3.78
C ASP A 223 -11.77 13.83 -3.02
N GLY A 224 -12.62 13.51 -2.06
CA GLY A 224 -13.34 14.48 -1.25
C GLY A 224 -13.94 13.86 0.02
N PRO A 225 -14.48 14.69 0.92
CA PRO A 225 -14.98 14.27 2.23
C PRO A 225 -16.26 13.43 2.11
N GLY A 226 -16.39 12.42 1.45
CA GLY A 226 -17.54 11.53 1.30
C GLY A 226 -17.17 10.20 0.69
N THR A 227 -15.89 10.00 0.36
CA THR A 227 -15.39 8.78 -0.30
C THR A 227 -14.99 7.70 0.70
N SER A 228 -15.72 7.55 1.80
CA SER A 228 -15.45 6.63 2.90
C SER A 228 -15.46 5.13 2.51
N GLN A 229 -15.78 4.81 1.26
CA GLN A 229 -15.88 3.42 0.79
C GLN A 229 -14.61 2.93 0.07
N ARG A 230 -13.54 3.68 0.08
CA ARG A 230 -12.26 3.32 -0.51
C ARG A 230 -11.31 2.75 0.55
N ALA A 231 -11.10 1.44 0.52
CA ALA A 231 -10.26 0.73 1.51
C ALA A 231 -8.79 1.15 1.43
N GLY A 232 -8.27 1.37 0.23
CA GLY A 232 -6.89 1.77 -0.04
C GLY A 232 -6.78 3.17 -0.62
N LEU A 233 -5.59 3.74 -0.48
CA LEU A 233 -5.16 4.99 -1.07
C LEU A 233 -3.97 4.71 -1.96
N ILE A 234 -3.97 5.20 -3.20
CA ILE A 234 -2.82 5.09 -4.10
C ILE A 234 -2.30 6.47 -4.44
N ALA A 235 -0.99 6.62 -4.44
CA ALA A 235 -0.32 7.83 -4.88
C ALA A 235 0.78 7.52 -5.87
N VAL A 236 0.89 8.37 -6.90
CA VAL A 236 1.95 8.33 -7.91
C VAL A 236 2.69 9.65 -7.85
N GLY A 237 3.98 9.59 -7.52
CA GLY A 237 4.89 10.72 -7.55
C GLY A 237 5.93 10.56 -8.64
N GLU A 238 6.23 11.63 -9.38
CA GLU A 238 7.19 11.63 -10.48
C GLU A 238 8.28 12.67 -10.24
N ARG A 239 9.51 12.32 -10.57
CA ARG A 239 10.61 13.30 -10.60
C ARG A 239 10.40 14.25 -11.77
N PRO A 240 10.54 15.57 -11.55
CA PRO A 240 10.58 16.51 -12.67
C PRO A 240 11.68 16.14 -13.65
N ALA A 241 11.40 16.23 -14.94
CA ALA A 241 12.43 16.11 -15.97
C ALA A 241 13.51 17.17 -15.72
N ARG A 242 14.77 16.78 -15.82
CA ARG A 242 15.91 17.71 -15.71
C ARG A 242 16.02 18.56 -16.95
#